data_75e1933735108b45c32023a1abfe8590
#
_entry.id   75e1933735108b45c32023a1abfe8590
#
_cell.length_a   1.000
_cell.length_b   1.000
_cell.length_c   1.000
_cell.angle_alpha   90.00
_cell.angle_beta   90.00
_cell.angle_gamma   90.00
#
_symmetry.space_group_name_H-M   'P 1'
#
loop_
_entity.id
_entity.type
_entity.pdbx_description
1 polymer ?
#
loop_
_entity_poly.entity_id
_entity_poly.type
_entity_poly.pdbx_seq_one_letter_code
_entity_poly.pdbx_strand_id
1 'polypeptide(L)'
;MEELKKALDEIFKDDIIKIVISNKLNKEVKYNKIAVNLKETNKGSFYQIEKFTDKQVFHENVNIEIIKEKVYECLNGAYKQLSAWSDNCTYDMKISKKGKVFLGKKKSDNSKVAKKGHNKEKNYILKEGMIIEPLIDLGVFTKEGKVINSKYDKYKQINRFIEIIDDEIKKNDYKELTILDFGCGKSYLTFVLYYYFVKIKNINVKMIGLDLKEDVIKKCNEIAQRYKYDNLHFELGDINGFKYNNKVDMVITLHACDTATDYALYNAIKWNSKMIFSVPCCQHEFNAQMKADELSILTKYGIVQERIAALMTDSVRANLLECAGYKTQLLEFIDISHSPKNILIRASKSNISKEKREKSLKEVNNLIETFNFNPTLFKLLKNDNLI
;
A
#
# COMPACT_ATOMS: atom_id res chain seq x y z
N MET A 1 35.93 -21.59 28.74
CA MET A 1 35.34 -20.31 29.17
C MET A 1 36.25 -19.12 28.86
N GLU A 2 37.54 -19.21 29.08
CA GLU A 2 38.48 -18.09 28.82
C GLU A 2 38.64 -17.77 27.32
N GLU A 3 38.67 -18.78 26.45
CA GLU A 3 38.74 -18.57 24.99
C GLU A 3 37.51 -17.83 24.44
N LEU A 4 36.30 -18.10 24.98
CA LEU A 4 35.08 -17.41 24.58
C LEU A 4 35.09 -15.93 24.97
N LYS A 5 35.57 -15.61 26.17
CA LYS A 5 35.73 -14.22 26.62
C LYS A 5 36.72 -13.47 25.75
N LYS A 6 37.91 -14.08 25.46
CA LYS A 6 38.90 -13.47 24.56
C LYS A 6 38.36 -13.21 23.15
N ALA A 7 37.54 -14.14 22.61
CA ALA A 7 36.94 -13.97 21.31
C ALA A 7 35.88 -12.81 21.30
N LEU A 8 35.08 -12.69 22.34
CA LEU A 8 34.14 -11.57 22.48
C LEU A 8 34.88 -10.26 22.70
N ASP A 9 35.99 -10.25 23.47
CA ASP A 9 36.82 -9.05 23.62
C ASP A 9 37.37 -8.55 22.28
N GLU A 10 37.76 -9.48 21.38
CA GLU A 10 38.20 -9.14 20.03
C GLU A 10 37.06 -8.57 19.16
N ILE A 11 35.87 -9.19 19.21
CA ILE A 11 34.70 -8.72 18.46
C ILE A 11 34.28 -7.31 18.91
N PHE A 12 34.21 -7.07 20.22
CA PHE A 12 33.75 -5.81 20.79
C PHE A 12 34.83 -4.69 20.84
N LYS A 13 36.02 -4.93 20.20
CA LYS A 13 36.94 -3.83 19.85
C LYS A 13 36.36 -2.92 18.76
N ASP A 14 35.51 -3.46 17.89
CA ASP A 14 34.82 -2.71 16.85
C ASP A 14 33.41 -2.35 17.34
N ASP A 15 32.84 -1.26 16.83
CA ASP A 15 31.47 -0.85 17.11
C ASP A 15 30.49 -1.82 16.43
N ILE A 16 29.94 -2.72 17.20
CA ILE A 16 29.06 -3.77 16.69
C ILE A 16 27.65 -3.23 16.45
N ILE A 17 27.15 -3.41 15.22
CA ILE A 17 25.82 -2.99 14.80
C ILE A 17 24.80 -4.12 15.02
N LYS A 18 25.22 -5.36 14.76
CA LYS A 18 24.34 -6.51 14.80
C LYS A 18 25.08 -7.77 15.22
N ILE A 19 24.41 -8.62 16.02
CA ILE A 19 24.87 -9.96 16.35
C ILE A 19 23.72 -10.94 16.08
N VAL A 20 24.06 -12.12 15.58
CA VAL A 20 23.15 -13.26 15.46
C VAL A 20 23.80 -14.47 16.13
N ILE A 21 23.11 -15.02 17.13
CA ILE A 21 23.51 -16.23 17.86
C ILE A 21 22.57 -17.35 17.40
N SER A 22 23.15 -18.47 17.00
CA SER A 22 22.37 -19.56 16.40
C SER A 22 23.10 -20.91 16.64
N ASN A 23 22.51 -22.00 16.14
CA ASN A 23 23.01 -23.35 16.24
C ASN A 23 23.06 -23.83 17.71
N LYS A 24 21.90 -24.20 18.23
CA LYS A 24 21.71 -24.71 19.60
C LYS A 24 22.67 -25.87 19.93
N LEU A 25 23.15 -25.92 21.14
CA LEU A 25 23.97 -27.01 21.64
C LEU A 25 23.14 -28.30 21.78
N ASN A 26 21.92 -28.18 22.30
CA ASN A 26 20.97 -29.28 22.49
C ASN A 26 19.52 -28.78 22.30
N LYS A 27 18.52 -29.68 22.36
CA LYS A 27 17.10 -29.38 22.17
C LYS A 27 16.46 -28.66 23.37
N GLU A 28 17.10 -28.66 24.52
CA GLU A 28 16.58 -28.02 25.75
C GLU A 28 16.72 -26.49 25.72
N VAL A 29 17.62 -25.97 24.88
CA VAL A 29 17.79 -24.53 24.70
C VAL A 29 16.50 -23.93 24.16
N LYS A 30 15.87 -23.05 24.96
CA LYS A 30 14.53 -22.48 24.72
C LYS A 30 14.41 -21.71 23.40
N TYR A 31 15.41 -20.89 23.06
CA TYR A 31 15.33 -20.01 21.90
C TYR A 31 16.06 -20.58 20.70
N ASN A 32 15.42 -20.57 19.52
CA ASN A 32 16.02 -21.10 18.28
C ASN A 32 17.16 -20.24 17.76
N LYS A 33 17.05 -18.93 18.00
CA LYS A 33 17.98 -17.90 17.55
C LYS A 33 17.84 -16.69 18.45
N ILE A 34 18.94 -15.96 18.64
CA ILE A 34 18.97 -14.67 19.30
C ILE A 34 19.59 -13.66 18.32
N ALA A 35 18.91 -12.54 18.11
CA ALA A 35 19.46 -11.41 17.36
C ALA A 35 19.63 -10.21 18.29
N VAL A 36 20.75 -9.52 18.16
CA VAL A 36 21.08 -8.30 18.90
C VAL A 36 21.30 -7.22 17.86
N ASN A 37 20.56 -6.13 17.97
CA ASN A 37 20.62 -5.02 17.02
C ASN A 37 20.88 -3.71 17.76
N LEU A 38 21.88 -2.94 17.34
CA LEU A 38 22.08 -1.57 17.80
C LEU A 38 20.90 -0.70 17.34
N LYS A 39 20.37 0.08 18.26
CA LYS A 39 19.27 1.02 18.02
C LYS A 39 19.71 2.40 18.44
N GLU A 40 19.50 3.37 17.56
CA GLU A 40 19.74 4.79 17.81
C GLU A 40 18.41 5.53 17.95
N THR A 41 18.29 6.34 18.97
CA THR A 41 17.12 7.18 19.23
C THR A 41 17.55 8.59 19.61
N ASN A 42 16.64 9.53 19.58
CA ASN A 42 16.89 10.91 20.03
C ASN A 42 17.32 11.01 21.53
N LYS A 43 17.17 9.91 22.29
CA LYS A 43 17.54 9.82 23.72
C LYS A 43 18.85 9.06 23.96
N GLY A 44 19.53 8.61 22.92
CA GLY A 44 20.74 7.81 22.98
C GLY A 44 20.63 6.45 22.27
N SER A 45 21.71 5.69 22.31
CA SER A 45 21.82 4.39 21.67
C SER A 45 21.72 3.26 22.69
N PHE A 46 21.11 2.13 22.29
CA PHE A 46 20.99 0.90 23.10
C PHE A 46 20.95 -0.31 22.19
N TYR A 47 21.15 -1.50 22.75
CA TYR A 47 20.95 -2.75 22.02
C TYR A 47 19.60 -3.37 22.34
N GLN A 48 18.90 -3.81 21.28
CA GLN A 48 17.69 -4.62 21.38
C GLN A 48 18.06 -6.08 21.15
N ILE A 49 17.81 -6.94 22.13
CA ILE A 49 17.96 -8.39 22.06
C ILE A 49 16.61 -8.99 21.72
N GLU A 50 16.55 -9.74 20.63
CA GLU A 50 15.37 -10.45 20.13
C GLU A 50 15.59 -11.95 20.26
N LYS A 51 14.81 -12.64 21.12
CA LYS A 51 14.91 -14.07 21.41
C LYS A 51 13.76 -14.80 20.71
N PHE A 52 14.06 -15.64 19.74
CA PHE A 52 13.08 -16.30 18.86
C PHE A 52 12.77 -17.72 19.34
N THR A 53 11.49 -18.04 19.52
CA THR A 53 10.97 -19.42 19.62
C THR A 53 10.27 -19.77 18.30
N ASP A 54 9.64 -20.95 18.20
CA ASP A 54 8.88 -21.36 17.01
C ASP A 54 7.66 -20.47 16.76
N LYS A 55 7.08 -19.85 17.82
CA LYS A 55 5.81 -19.14 17.77
C LYS A 55 5.89 -17.67 18.22
N GLN A 56 6.92 -17.28 18.94
CA GLN A 56 7.00 -15.98 19.62
C GLN A 56 8.41 -15.40 19.54
N VAL A 57 8.49 -14.06 19.64
CA VAL A 57 9.72 -13.30 19.77
C VAL A 57 9.66 -12.49 21.05
N PHE A 58 10.67 -12.60 21.89
CA PHE A 58 10.81 -11.84 23.14
C PHE A 58 11.84 -10.74 22.93
N HIS A 59 11.52 -9.53 23.38
CA HIS A 59 12.39 -8.35 23.22
C HIS A 59 12.90 -7.89 24.58
N GLU A 60 14.18 -7.53 24.62
CA GLU A 60 14.85 -6.95 25.79
C GLU A 60 15.74 -5.82 25.31
N ASN A 61 15.61 -4.62 25.91
CA ASN A 61 16.49 -3.49 25.62
C ASN A 61 17.61 -3.43 26.64
N VAL A 62 18.83 -3.31 26.19
CA VAL A 62 20.04 -3.43 27.00
C VAL A 62 20.98 -2.26 26.72
N ASN A 63 21.58 -1.69 27.77
CA ASN A 63 22.58 -0.64 27.67
C ASN A 63 23.84 -1.14 26.93
N ILE A 64 24.49 -0.24 26.19
CA ILE A 64 25.72 -0.52 25.43
C ILE A 64 26.81 -1.10 26.35
N GLU A 65 26.94 -0.60 27.55
CA GLU A 65 28.00 -0.98 28.51
C GLU A 65 27.94 -2.46 28.91
N ILE A 66 26.75 -3.04 29.00
CA ILE A 66 26.58 -4.42 29.50
C ILE A 66 26.29 -5.43 28.39
N ILE A 67 26.24 -5.00 27.13
CA ILE A 67 25.84 -5.88 26.01
C ILE A 67 26.80 -7.05 25.83
N LYS A 68 28.09 -6.86 26.01
CA LYS A 68 29.10 -7.93 25.88
C LYS A 68 28.85 -9.04 26.90
N GLU A 69 28.53 -8.70 28.14
CA GLU A 69 28.18 -9.66 29.19
C GLU A 69 26.89 -10.41 28.86
N LYS A 70 25.88 -9.70 28.37
CA LYS A 70 24.61 -10.31 27.93
C LYS A 70 24.81 -11.27 26.77
N VAL A 71 25.65 -10.94 25.79
CA VAL A 71 25.99 -11.82 24.68
C VAL A 71 26.76 -13.08 25.19
N TYR A 72 27.66 -12.90 26.14
CA TYR A 72 28.35 -14.01 26.77
C TYR A 72 27.37 -14.95 27.51
N GLU A 73 26.44 -14.40 28.33
CA GLU A 73 25.41 -15.19 29.00
C GLU A 73 24.55 -16.00 28.01
N CYS A 74 24.15 -15.36 26.90
CA CYS A 74 23.37 -16.04 25.87
C CYS A 74 24.13 -17.18 25.17
N LEU A 75 25.44 -17.01 24.95
CA LEU A 75 26.25 -18.00 24.25
C LEU A 75 26.69 -19.17 25.14
N ASN A 76 27.02 -18.88 26.40
CA ASN A 76 27.73 -19.82 27.27
C ASN A 76 26.95 -21.10 27.53
N GLY A 77 27.41 -22.20 26.94
CA GLY A 77 26.78 -23.51 27.08
C GLY A 77 25.44 -23.71 26.34
N ALA A 78 25.00 -22.73 25.54
CA ALA A 78 23.71 -22.81 24.87
C ALA A 78 23.79 -22.85 23.33
N TYR A 79 24.77 -22.18 22.73
CA TYR A 79 24.87 -22.07 21.26
C TYR A 79 26.31 -22.33 20.78
N LYS A 80 26.42 -22.70 19.50
CA LYS A 80 27.70 -23.05 18.86
C LYS A 80 28.16 -22.03 17.82
N GLN A 81 27.36 -21.02 17.50
CA GLN A 81 27.66 -20.07 16.44
C GLN A 81 27.21 -18.64 16.80
N LEU A 82 28.09 -17.69 16.51
CA LEU A 82 27.78 -16.28 16.53
C LEU A 82 28.33 -15.64 15.25
N SER A 83 27.52 -14.81 14.59
CA SER A 83 27.96 -13.90 13.54
C SER A 83 27.72 -12.47 14.01
N ALA A 84 28.71 -11.58 13.86
CA ALA A 84 28.62 -10.17 14.24
C ALA A 84 29.06 -9.26 13.09
N TRP A 85 28.45 -8.10 13.01
CA TRP A 85 28.74 -7.08 12.00
C TRP A 85 29.04 -5.75 12.67
N SER A 86 30.16 -5.15 12.30
CA SER A 86 30.50 -3.74 12.52
C SER A 86 30.41 -2.98 11.20
N ASP A 87 30.65 -1.68 11.17
CA ASP A 87 30.65 -0.90 9.93
C ASP A 87 31.61 -1.47 8.89
N ASN A 88 32.82 -1.88 9.32
CA ASN A 88 33.91 -2.23 8.44
C ASN A 88 34.27 -3.73 8.43
N CYS A 89 33.70 -4.51 9.33
CA CYS A 89 34.06 -5.91 9.52
C CYS A 89 32.86 -6.82 9.76
N THR A 90 33.02 -8.07 9.36
CA THR A 90 32.12 -9.18 9.74
C THR A 90 32.93 -10.23 10.51
N TYR A 91 32.36 -10.69 11.60
CA TYR A 91 32.93 -11.74 12.46
C TYR A 91 32.08 -12.99 12.42
N ASP A 92 32.71 -14.14 12.26
CA ASP A 92 32.06 -15.44 12.37
C ASP A 92 32.80 -16.28 13.42
N MET A 93 32.08 -16.61 14.50
CA MET A 93 32.60 -17.43 15.58
C MET A 93 31.89 -18.78 15.64
N LYS A 94 32.65 -19.86 15.75
CA LYS A 94 32.14 -21.21 15.94
C LYS A 94 32.74 -21.82 17.19
N ILE A 95 31.89 -22.51 17.96
CA ILE A 95 32.30 -23.24 19.18
C ILE A 95 32.14 -24.71 18.93
N SER A 96 33.25 -25.49 19.08
CA SER A 96 33.23 -26.93 18.93
C SER A 96 32.49 -27.60 20.11
N LYS A 97 32.11 -28.88 19.97
CA LYS A 97 31.54 -29.68 21.07
C LYS A 97 32.46 -29.79 22.29
N LYS A 98 33.77 -29.63 22.09
CA LYS A 98 34.80 -29.68 23.18
C LYS A 98 35.10 -28.29 23.75
N GLY A 99 34.31 -27.24 23.39
CA GLY A 99 34.44 -25.86 23.88
C GLY A 99 35.53 -25.02 23.20
N LYS A 100 36.25 -25.54 22.17
CA LYS A 100 37.26 -24.76 21.44
C LYS A 100 36.60 -23.73 20.56
N VAL A 101 37.07 -22.49 20.62
CA VAL A 101 36.51 -21.32 19.90
C VAL A 101 37.32 -21.02 18.64
N PHE A 102 36.67 -20.86 17.52
CA PHE A 102 37.24 -20.43 16.26
C PHE A 102 36.62 -19.11 15.87
N LEU A 103 37.43 -18.08 15.70
CA LEU A 103 37.00 -16.74 15.31
C LEU A 103 37.59 -16.36 13.94
N GLY A 104 36.73 -16.05 12.98
CA GLY A 104 37.09 -15.47 11.68
C GLY A 104 36.71 -14.01 11.63
N LYS A 105 37.58 -13.15 11.07
CA LYS A 105 37.32 -11.73 10.80
C LYS A 105 37.51 -11.45 9.31
N LYS A 106 36.54 -10.80 8.68
CA LYS A 106 36.63 -10.36 7.27
C LYS A 106 36.32 -8.87 7.19
N LYS A 107 37.12 -8.12 6.41
CA LYS A 107 36.78 -6.73 6.04
C LYS A 107 35.57 -6.76 5.12
N SER A 108 34.58 -5.95 5.41
CA SER A 108 33.33 -5.86 4.65
C SER A 108 32.73 -4.47 4.87
N ASP A 109 32.23 -3.86 3.82
CA ASP A 109 31.43 -2.64 3.95
C ASP A 109 29.99 -2.99 4.37
N ASN A 110 29.70 -2.83 5.62
CA ASN A 110 28.40 -3.11 6.22
C ASN A 110 27.55 -1.85 6.47
N SER A 111 27.93 -0.72 5.92
CA SER A 111 27.23 0.57 6.12
C SER A 111 25.73 0.52 5.83
N LYS A 112 25.29 -0.45 4.99
CA LYS A 112 23.86 -0.73 4.72
C LYS A 112 23.16 -1.54 5.81
N VAL A 113 23.92 -2.23 6.70
CA VAL A 113 23.33 -3.05 7.77
C VAL A 113 22.91 -2.19 8.97
N ALA A 114 23.61 -1.08 9.18
CA ALA A 114 23.44 -0.19 10.33
C ALA A 114 22.14 0.64 10.32
N LYS A 115 21.54 0.91 9.17
CA LYS A 115 20.49 1.93 9.02
C LYS A 115 19.05 1.41 9.04
N LYS A 116 18.74 0.43 9.88
CA LYS A 116 17.34 0.14 10.23
C LYS A 116 17.03 0.82 11.56
N GLY A 117 16.85 2.13 11.55
CA GLY A 117 16.22 2.84 12.65
C GLY A 117 14.88 2.20 13.03
N HIS A 118 14.47 2.32 14.30
CA HIS A 118 13.20 1.75 14.81
C HIS A 118 11.97 2.30 14.09
N ASN A 119 12.05 3.50 13.57
CA ASN A 119 11.11 4.10 12.63
C ASN A 119 11.77 4.11 11.26
N LYS A 120 11.36 3.19 10.38
CA LYS A 120 11.46 3.48 8.95
C LYS A 120 10.65 4.75 8.74
N GLU A 121 11.31 5.87 8.56
CA GLU A 121 10.64 7.05 7.99
C GLU A 121 9.99 6.56 6.71
N LYS A 122 8.68 6.55 6.69
CA LYS A 122 7.95 6.24 5.46
C LYS A 122 8.34 7.34 4.49
N ASN A 123 8.95 6.96 3.37
CA ASN A 123 9.31 7.89 2.30
C ASN A 123 8.02 8.32 1.58
N TYR A 124 7.27 9.22 2.20
CA TYR A 124 6.09 9.80 1.60
C TYR A 124 6.47 10.62 0.36
N ILE A 125 5.63 10.58 -0.67
CA ILE A 125 5.81 11.37 -1.90
C ILE A 125 5.53 12.84 -1.59
N LEU A 126 4.43 13.12 -0.87
CA LEU A 126 4.13 14.45 -0.37
C LEU A 126 4.74 14.57 1.02
N LYS A 127 5.88 15.30 1.14
CA LYS A 127 6.66 15.40 2.37
C LYS A 127 6.30 16.64 3.18
N GLU A 128 6.53 16.58 4.48
CA GLU A 128 6.56 17.79 5.30
C GLU A 128 7.63 18.76 4.80
N GLY A 129 7.37 20.05 4.92
CA GLY A 129 8.20 21.12 4.37
C GLY A 129 7.86 21.53 2.94
N MET A 130 7.01 20.74 2.24
CA MET A 130 6.50 21.14 0.92
C MET A 130 5.30 22.07 1.09
N ILE A 131 5.25 23.15 0.32
CA ILE A 131 4.08 24.03 0.28
C ILE A 131 3.13 23.49 -0.79
N ILE A 132 2.06 22.85 -0.33
CA ILE A 132 1.04 22.20 -1.18
C ILE A 132 -0.31 22.85 -0.85
N GLU A 133 -0.67 23.84 -1.63
CA GLU A 133 -1.88 24.65 -1.42
C GLU A 133 -3.16 23.82 -1.21
N PRO A 134 -3.44 22.77 -2.01
CA PRO A 134 -4.60 21.91 -1.77
C PRO A 134 -4.59 21.21 -0.40
N LEU A 135 -3.42 20.87 0.15
CA LEU A 135 -3.31 20.24 1.48
C LEU A 135 -3.45 21.26 2.61
N ILE A 136 -3.05 22.51 2.36
CA ILE A 136 -3.23 23.63 3.30
C ILE A 136 -4.72 23.97 3.40
N ASP A 137 -5.40 24.15 2.27
CA ASP A 137 -6.84 24.45 2.23
C ASP A 137 -7.70 23.30 2.80
N LEU A 138 -7.24 22.06 2.64
CA LEU A 138 -7.86 20.87 3.26
C LEU A 138 -7.65 20.81 4.77
N GLY A 139 -6.79 21.67 5.32
CA GLY A 139 -6.40 21.66 6.73
C GLY A 139 -5.59 20.43 7.14
N VAL A 140 -4.85 19.84 6.20
CA VAL A 140 -3.90 18.75 6.46
C VAL A 140 -2.51 19.31 6.74
N PHE A 141 -2.11 20.36 6.02
CA PHE A 141 -0.87 21.09 6.23
C PHE A 141 -1.12 22.46 6.87
N THR A 142 -0.14 22.93 7.64
CA THR A 142 -0.05 24.35 7.99
C THR A 142 0.47 25.17 6.80
N LYS A 143 0.44 26.49 6.90
CA LYS A 143 1.00 27.38 5.85
C LYS A 143 2.50 27.17 5.66
N GLU A 144 3.20 26.69 6.67
CA GLU A 144 4.62 26.36 6.66
C GLU A 144 4.92 24.94 6.16
N GLY A 145 3.89 24.20 5.70
CA GLY A 145 4.03 22.85 5.16
C GLY A 145 4.19 21.74 6.21
N LYS A 146 3.87 21.98 7.49
CA LYS A 146 3.89 20.95 8.53
C LYS A 146 2.56 20.21 8.59
N VAL A 147 2.60 18.90 8.82
CA VAL A 147 1.38 18.11 9.01
C VAL A 147 0.70 18.47 10.32
N ILE A 148 -0.61 18.75 10.26
CA ILE A 148 -1.43 18.98 11.47
C ILE A 148 -1.68 17.63 12.16
N ASN A 149 -1.26 17.48 13.41
CA ASN A 149 -1.28 16.20 14.14
C ASN A 149 -2.63 15.49 14.10
N SER A 150 -3.74 16.21 14.28
CA SER A 150 -5.10 15.65 14.21
C SER A 150 -5.51 15.18 12.79
N LYS A 151 -4.74 15.52 11.76
CA LYS A 151 -4.96 15.16 10.36
C LYS A 151 -3.92 14.19 9.81
N TYR A 152 -3.07 13.64 10.68
CA TYR A 152 -1.97 12.78 10.26
C TYR A 152 -2.45 11.51 9.55
N ASP A 153 -3.58 10.93 9.97
CA ASP A 153 -4.15 9.77 9.28
C ASP A 153 -4.67 10.12 7.87
N LYS A 154 -5.28 11.30 7.71
CA LYS A 154 -5.69 11.79 6.38
C LYS A 154 -4.48 12.05 5.48
N TYR A 155 -3.39 12.58 6.03
CA TYR A 155 -2.12 12.72 5.32
C TYR A 155 -1.57 11.37 4.83
N LYS A 156 -1.60 10.33 5.68
CA LYS A 156 -1.20 8.97 5.29
C LYS A 156 -2.06 8.41 4.17
N GLN A 157 -3.39 8.58 4.26
CA GLN A 157 -4.34 8.10 3.25
C GLN A 157 -4.08 8.74 1.89
N ILE A 158 -3.88 10.07 1.86
CA ILE A 158 -3.56 10.81 0.63
C ILE A 158 -2.24 10.30 0.04
N ASN A 159 -1.19 10.18 0.84
CA ASN A 159 0.08 9.63 0.36
C ASN A 159 -0.05 8.20 -0.15
N ARG A 160 -0.83 7.35 0.53
CA ARG A 160 -1.08 5.97 0.08
C ARG A 160 -1.74 5.92 -1.29
N PHE A 161 -2.70 6.81 -1.55
CA PHE A 161 -3.35 6.92 -2.84
C PHE A 161 -2.35 7.36 -3.93
N ILE A 162 -1.56 8.38 -3.65
CA ILE A 162 -0.50 8.85 -4.56
C ILE A 162 0.52 7.75 -4.83
N GLU A 163 0.95 6.98 -3.82
CA GLU A 163 1.87 5.85 -3.99
C GLU A 163 1.31 4.78 -4.94
N ILE A 164 0.02 4.43 -4.80
CA ILE A 164 -0.63 3.44 -5.66
C ILE A 164 -0.64 3.89 -7.13
N ILE A 165 -0.88 5.19 -7.37
CA ILE A 165 -0.83 5.78 -8.72
C ILE A 165 0.63 5.85 -9.22
N ASP A 166 1.56 6.28 -8.37
CA ASP A 166 3.00 6.39 -8.69
C ASP A 166 3.60 5.05 -9.13
N ASP A 167 3.16 3.95 -8.52
CA ASP A 167 3.57 2.60 -8.90
C ASP A 167 3.19 2.24 -10.35
N GLU A 168 2.08 2.78 -10.87
CA GLU A 168 1.69 2.58 -12.27
C GLU A 168 2.40 3.58 -13.20
N ILE A 169 2.51 4.83 -12.78
CA ILE A 169 3.15 5.88 -13.58
C ILE A 169 4.62 5.58 -13.84
N LYS A 170 5.34 5.02 -12.87
CA LYS A 170 6.76 4.66 -12.99
C LYS A 170 7.05 3.56 -14.02
N LYS A 171 6.04 2.80 -14.45
CA LYS A 171 6.23 1.71 -15.43
C LYS A 171 6.46 2.21 -16.85
N ASN A 172 6.09 3.45 -17.13
CA ASN A 172 6.19 4.07 -18.44
C ASN A 172 6.65 5.53 -18.31
N ASP A 173 7.31 6.05 -19.34
CA ASP A 173 7.73 7.46 -19.41
C ASP A 173 6.60 8.32 -20.03
N TYR A 174 5.62 8.68 -19.20
CA TYR A 174 4.52 9.55 -19.65
C TYR A 174 4.99 11.00 -19.71
N LYS A 175 4.81 11.66 -20.85
CA LYS A 175 5.05 13.11 -21.02
C LYS A 175 3.75 13.91 -20.89
N GLU A 176 2.63 13.30 -21.30
CA GLU A 176 1.30 13.89 -21.22
C GLU A 176 0.26 12.83 -20.81
N LEU A 177 -0.77 13.26 -20.12
CA LEU A 177 -1.89 12.41 -19.70
C LEU A 177 -3.20 13.18 -19.76
N THR A 178 -4.26 12.54 -20.28
CA THR A 178 -5.65 12.99 -20.12
C THR A 178 -6.31 12.15 -19.05
N ILE A 179 -6.82 12.81 -18.00
CA ILE A 179 -7.37 12.17 -16.80
C ILE A 179 -8.82 12.65 -16.61
N LEU A 180 -9.73 11.70 -16.39
CA LEU A 180 -11.12 12.00 -15.99
C LEU A 180 -11.34 11.51 -14.56
N ASP A 181 -11.91 12.37 -13.72
CA ASP A 181 -12.27 12.07 -12.33
C ASP A 181 -13.79 12.18 -12.15
N PHE A 182 -14.45 11.05 -12.00
CA PHE A 182 -15.90 10.96 -11.88
C PHE A 182 -16.37 10.98 -10.43
N GLY A 183 -17.39 11.82 -10.17
CA GLY A 183 -17.90 12.04 -8.81
C GLY A 183 -16.86 12.77 -7.97
N CYS A 184 -16.20 13.77 -8.54
CA CYS A 184 -15.07 14.45 -7.92
C CYS A 184 -15.45 15.17 -6.60
N GLY A 185 -16.72 15.49 -6.37
CA GLY A 185 -17.21 16.15 -5.16
C GLY A 185 -16.45 17.44 -4.87
N LYS A 186 -16.01 17.63 -3.64
CA LYS A 186 -15.17 18.79 -3.25
C LYS A 186 -13.75 18.75 -3.82
N SER A 187 -13.41 17.73 -4.58
CA SER A 187 -12.21 17.58 -5.44
C SER A 187 -10.83 17.73 -4.76
N TYR A 188 -10.75 17.62 -3.44
CA TYR A 188 -9.46 17.78 -2.76
C TYR A 188 -8.38 16.81 -3.28
N LEU A 189 -8.75 15.55 -3.53
CA LEU A 189 -7.82 14.58 -4.09
C LEU A 189 -7.48 14.88 -5.55
N THR A 190 -8.42 15.37 -6.33
CA THR A 190 -8.21 15.83 -7.72
C THR A 190 -7.15 16.94 -7.78
N PHE A 191 -7.26 17.95 -6.90
CA PHE A 191 -6.25 19.01 -6.79
C PHE A 191 -4.88 18.51 -6.38
N VAL A 192 -4.82 17.58 -5.40
CA VAL A 192 -3.56 16.99 -4.95
C VAL A 192 -2.94 16.13 -6.05
N LEU A 193 -3.74 15.39 -6.82
CA LEU A 193 -3.27 14.62 -7.97
C LEU A 193 -2.73 15.53 -9.08
N TYR A 194 -3.41 16.62 -9.39
CA TYR A 194 -2.92 17.57 -10.36
C TYR A 194 -1.56 18.15 -9.94
N TYR A 195 -1.43 18.56 -8.66
CA TYR A 195 -0.15 18.98 -8.10
C TYR A 195 0.93 17.90 -8.24
N TYR A 196 0.61 16.67 -7.89
CA TYR A 196 1.53 15.54 -8.00
C TYR A 196 2.03 15.34 -9.44
N PHE A 197 1.13 15.29 -10.42
CA PHE A 197 1.52 15.08 -11.81
C PHE A 197 2.33 16.25 -12.36
N VAL A 198 1.87 17.48 -12.16
CA VAL A 198 2.46 18.67 -12.78
C VAL A 198 3.72 19.12 -12.03
N LYS A 199 3.68 19.21 -10.69
CA LYS A 199 4.78 19.80 -9.91
C LYS A 199 5.82 18.77 -9.46
N ILE A 200 5.42 17.52 -9.19
CA ILE A 200 6.37 16.49 -8.72
C ILE A 200 6.86 15.63 -9.87
N LYS A 201 6.00 15.22 -10.78
CA LYS A 201 6.37 14.35 -11.91
C LYS A 201 6.75 15.10 -13.18
N ASN A 202 6.45 16.38 -13.26
CA ASN A 202 6.65 17.20 -14.46
C ASN A 202 6.01 16.62 -15.70
N ILE A 203 4.78 16.08 -15.54
CA ILE A 203 3.95 15.52 -16.62
C ILE A 203 2.93 16.58 -17.00
N ASN A 204 2.76 16.85 -18.29
CA ASN A 204 1.68 17.70 -18.80
C ASN A 204 0.35 16.96 -18.66
N VAL A 205 -0.58 17.49 -17.86
CA VAL A 205 -1.87 16.82 -17.60
C VAL A 205 -3.02 17.70 -18.01
N LYS A 206 -3.93 17.15 -18.80
CA LYS A 206 -5.28 17.65 -18.96
C LYS A 206 -6.19 16.86 -18.04
N MET A 207 -6.79 17.50 -17.03
CA MET A 207 -7.61 16.82 -16.03
C MET A 207 -9.00 17.43 -15.99
N ILE A 208 -10.02 16.59 -16.06
CA ILE A 208 -11.42 16.99 -16.01
C ILE A 208 -12.11 16.27 -14.86
N GLY A 209 -12.61 17.02 -13.91
CA GLY A 209 -13.46 16.53 -12.83
C GLY A 209 -14.94 16.69 -13.20
N LEU A 210 -15.74 15.66 -12.92
CA LEU A 210 -17.19 15.66 -13.20
C LEU A 210 -17.98 15.43 -11.91
N ASP A 211 -19.02 16.24 -11.73
CA ASP A 211 -19.99 16.08 -10.64
C ASP A 211 -21.38 16.54 -11.09
N LEU A 212 -22.42 16.10 -10.37
CA LEU A 212 -23.81 16.46 -10.65
C LEU A 212 -24.24 17.80 -10.01
N LYS A 213 -23.41 18.38 -9.14
CA LYS A 213 -23.75 19.55 -8.33
C LYS A 213 -23.09 20.81 -8.90
N GLU A 214 -23.90 21.69 -9.44
CA GLU A 214 -23.43 22.92 -10.07
C GLU A 214 -22.65 23.85 -9.12
N ASP A 215 -23.11 24.00 -7.87
CA ASP A 215 -22.42 24.78 -6.85
C ASP A 215 -21.03 24.24 -6.50
N VAL A 216 -20.85 22.91 -6.54
CA VAL A 216 -19.59 22.25 -6.34
C VAL A 216 -18.65 22.53 -7.52
N ILE A 217 -19.12 22.36 -8.75
CA ILE A 217 -18.36 22.62 -9.97
C ILE A 217 -17.88 24.07 -10.03
N LYS A 218 -18.75 25.04 -9.75
CA LYS A 218 -18.38 26.46 -9.71
C LYS A 218 -17.23 26.71 -8.72
N LYS A 219 -17.37 26.25 -7.47
CA LYS A 219 -16.32 26.38 -6.44
C LYS A 219 -15.02 25.72 -6.82
N CYS A 220 -15.07 24.52 -7.41
CA CYS A 220 -13.87 23.80 -7.84
C CYS A 220 -13.13 24.55 -8.96
N ASN A 221 -13.83 25.13 -9.93
CA ASN A 221 -13.21 25.95 -10.97
C ASN A 221 -12.60 27.24 -10.40
N GLU A 222 -13.25 27.92 -9.46
CA GLU A 222 -12.70 29.08 -8.74
C GLU A 222 -11.40 28.71 -7.99
N ILE A 223 -11.36 27.54 -7.35
CA ILE A 223 -10.15 27.05 -6.66
C ILE A 223 -9.06 26.70 -7.66
N ALA A 224 -9.38 26.04 -8.79
CA ALA A 224 -8.41 25.72 -9.84
C ALA A 224 -7.73 26.98 -10.40
N GLN A 225 -8.53 28.04 -10.66
CA GLN A 225 -8.00 29.34 -11.07
C GLN A 225 -7.08 29.97 -10.01
N ARG A 226 -7.47 29.93 -8.73
CA ARG A 226 -6.67 30.45 -7.62
C ARG A 226 -5.30 29.74 -7.52
N TYR A 227 -5.25 28.40 -7.76
CA TYR A 227 -4.01 27.65 -7.79
C TYR A 227 -3.23 27.75 -9.10
N LYS A 228 -3.77 28.45 -10.11
CA LYS A 228 -3.22 28.54 -11.48
C LYS A 228 -3.03 27.15 -12.10
N TYR A 229 -4.05 26.31 -11.95
CA TYR A 229 -4.11 24.97 -12.53
C TYR A 229 -4.86 25.01 -13.87
N ASP A 230 -4.21 25.63 -14.88
CA ASP A 230 -4.84 26.01 -16.16
C ASP A 230 -5.41 24.82 -16.96
N ASN A 231 -4.88 23.62 -16.77
CA ASN A 231 -5.33 22.41 -17.44
C ASN A 231 -6.20 21.49 -16.55
N LEU A 232 -6.70 22.02 -15.41
CA LEU A 232 -7.68 21.37 -14.54
C LEU A 232 -9.02 22.09 -14.65
N HIS A 233 -10.02 21.40 -15.17
CA HIS A 233 -11.37 21.92 -15.35
C HIS A 233 -12.40 21.02 -14.67
N PHE A 234 -13.49 21.62 -14.22
CA PHE A 234 -14.60 20.89 -13.63
C PHE A 234 -15.86 21.16 -14.45
N GLU A 235 -16.58 20.10 -14.82
CA GLU A 235 -17.75 20.15 -15.67
C GLU A 235 -18.95 19.50 -14.98
N LEU A 236 -20.14 20.10 -15.18
CA LEU A 236 -21.39 19.50 -14.74
C LEU A 236 -21.73 18.35 -15.69
N GLY A 237 -21.90 17.15 -15.15
CA GLY A 237 -22.20 16.01 -16.00
C GLY A 237 -22.57 14.75 -15.21
N ASP A 238 -23.51 14.00 -15.78
CA ASP A 238 -23.83 12.65 -15.34
C ASP A 238 -22.88 11.67 -16.03
N ILE A 239 -22.26 10.81 -15.25
CA ILE A 239 -21.39 9.73 -15.73
C ILE A 239 -22.12 8.79 -16.69
N ASN A 240 -23.43 8.60 -16.46
CA ASN A 240 -24.32 7.88 -17.35
C ASN A 240 -24.64 8.76 -18.57
N GLY A 241 -24.06 8.46 -19.70
CA GLY A 241 -24.24 9.20 -20.94
C GLY A 241 -23.19 10.28 -21.22
N PHE A 242 -22.21 10.47 -20.33
CA PHE A 242 -21.09 11.36 -20.60
C PHE A 242 -20.29 10.90 -21.84
N LYS A 243 -20.14 11.81 -22.80
CA LYS A 243 -19.40 11.56 -24.04
C LYS A 243 -18.14 12.40 -24.07
N TYR A 244 -17.02 11.76 -24.24
CA TYR A 244 -15.74 12.41 -24.46
C TYR A 244 -15.09 11.85 -25.72
N ASN A 245 -14.82 12.71 -26.70
CA ASN A 245 -14.40 12.30 -28.02
C ASN A 245 -12.87 12.21 -28.16
N ASN A 246 -12.14 12.66 -27.15
CA ASN A 246 -10.70 12.60 -27.18
C ASN A 246 -10.20 11.35 -26.41
N LYS A 247 -8.93 11.03 -26.58
CA LYS A 247 -8.27 9.95 -25.84
C LYS A 247 -8.28 10.22 -24.34
N VAL A 248 -8.60 9.20 -23.55
CA VAL A 248 -8.51 9.19 -22.09
C VAL A 248 -7.46 8.20 -21.67
N ASP A 249 -6.41 8.66 -21.00
CA ASP A 249 -5.34 7.78 -20.54
C ASP A 249 -5.64 7.18 -19.16
N MET A 250 -6.32 7.92 -18.28
CA MET A 250 -6.62 7.50 -16.91
C MET A 250 -8.03 7.90 -16.50
N VAL A 251 -8.74 6.98 -15.87
CA VAL A 251 -10.02 7.24 -15.20
C VAL A 251 -9.85 7.03 -13.70
N ILE A 252 -10.32 8.01 -12.93
CA ILE A 252 -10.36 7.97 -11.48
C ILE A 252 -11.81 8.10 -11.05
N THR A 253 -12.21 7.33 -10.05
CA THR A 253 -13.53 7.45 -9.42
C THR A 253 -13.44 7.08 -7.95
N LEU A 254 -13.52 8.08 -7.07
CA LEU A 254 -13.37 7.90 -5.63
C LEU A 254 -14.70 8.01 -4.89
N HIS A 255 -15.69 8.62 -5.48
CA HIS A 255 -16.97 8.93 -4.84
C HIS A 255 -18.19 8.66 -5.74
N ALA A 256 -18.04 7.91 -6.83
CA ALA A 256 -19.18 7.42 -7.59
C ALA A 256 -19.84 6.26 -6.82
N CYS A 257 -21.08 6.50 -6.36
CA CYS A 257 -21.79 5.52 -5.54
C CYS A 257 -22.50 4.48 -6.40
N ASP A 258 -22.50 3.23 -5.94
CA ASP A 258 -23.27 2.10 -6.46
C ASP A 258 -23.06 1.90 -7.96
N THR A 259 -24.13 1.93 -8.76
CA THR A 259 -24.09 1.74 -10.22
C THR A 259 -23.36 2.86 -10.97
N ALA A 260 -23.20 4.06 -10.38
CA ALA A 260 -22.36 5.10 -10.98
C ALA A 260 -20.89 4.65 -11.13
N THR A 261 -20.38 3.80 -10.21
CA THR A 261 -19.09 3.15 -10.38
C THR A 261 -19.05 2.27 -11.64
N ASP A 262 -20.13 1.54 -11.90
CA ASP A 262 -20.23 0.64 -13.06
C ASP A 262 -20.21 1.41 -14.39
N TYR A 263 -20.89 2.56 -14.44
CA TYR A 263 -20.82 3.46 -15.60
C TYR A 263 -19.43 4.07 -15.79
N ALA A 264 -18.71 4.39 -14.69
CA ALA A 264 -17.34 4.88 -14.78
C ALA A 264 -16.40 3.85 -15.38
N LEU A 265 -16.49 2.61 -14.88
CA LEU A 265 -15.66 1.50 -15.37
C LEU A 265 -16.00 1.15 -16.84
N TYR A 266 -17.30 1.13 -17.18
CA TYR A 266 -17.75 0.92 -18.55
C TYR A 266 -17.21 2.00 -19.50
N ASN A 267 -17.34 3.27 -19.16
CA ASN A 267 -16.81 4.35 -19.97
C ASN A 267 -15.28 4.27 -20.12
N ALA A 268 -14.56 3.95 -19.04
CA ALA A 268 -13.12 3.76 -19.08
C ALA A 268 -12.71 2.63 -20.07
N ILE A 269 -13.48 1.54 -20.11
CA ILE A 269 -13.26 0.43 -21.06
C ILE A 269 -13.54 0.90 -22.49
N LYS A 270 -14.64 1.61 -22.72
CA LYS A 270 -15.01 2.16 -24.07
C LYS A 270 -13.95 3.11 -24.61
N TRP A 271 -13.39 3.97 -23.76
CA TRP A 271 -12.30 4.88 -24.15
C TRP A 271 -10.96 4.18 -24.27
N ASN A 272 -10.90 2.87 -23.98
CA ASN A 272 -9.67 2.10 -23.97
C ASN A 272 -8.59 2.74 -23.09
N SER A 273 -9.00 3.26 -21.94
CA SER A 273 -8.12 3.96 -21.00
C SER A 273 -6.98 3.05 -20.53
N LYS A 274 -5.79 3.60 -20.38
CA LYS A 274 -4.61 2.81 -19.96
C LYS A 274 -4.67 2.39 -18.51
N MET A 275 -5.25 3.23 -17.65
CA MET A 275 -5.27 3.06 -16.20
C MET A 275 -6.63 3.43 -15.62
N ILE A 276 -7.08 2.66 -14.65
CA ILE A 276 -8.33 2.88 -13.91
C ILE A 276 -8.04 2.74 -12.42
N PHE A 277 -8.47 3.73 -11.64
CA PHE A 277 -8.41 3.71 -10.18
C PHE A 277 -9.80 4.02 -9.63
N SER A 278 -10.42 3.03 -9.01
CA SER A 278 -11.77 3.15 -8.47
C SER A 278 -11.82 2.77 -6.99
N VAL A 279 -12.48 3.61 -6.19
CA VAL A 279 -12.76 3.33 -4.77
C VAL A 279 -14.27 3.27 -4.59
N PRO A 280 -14.90 2.10 -4.77
CA PRO A 280 -16.33 1.94 -4.61
C PRO A 280 -16.73 2.14 -3.14
N CYS A 281 -17.71 3.00 -2.88
CA CYS A 281 -18.17 3.27 -1.53
C CYS A 281 -19.50 2.59 -1.18
N CYS A 282 -20.33 2.25 -2.18
CA CYS A 282 -21.65 1.66 -2.01
C CYS A 282 -21.84 0.50 -3.01
N GLN A 283 -22.55 -0.54 -2.60
CA GLN A 283 -22.83 -1.75 -3.39
C GLN A 283 -24.29 -2.19 -3.13
N HIS A 284 -25.24 -1.26 -3.30
CA HIS A 284 -26.65 -1.52 -3.01
C HIS A 284 -27.29 -2.44 -4.04
N GLU A 285 -26.90 -2.35 -5.31
CA GLU A 285 -27.46 -3.17 -6.40
C GLU A 285 -27.36 -4.64 -6.07
N PHE A 286 -26.18 -5.14 -5.74
CA PHE A 286 -25.99 -6.56 -5.41
C PHE A 286 -26.69 -6.95 -4.10
N ASN A 287 -26.58 -6.09 -3.08
CA ASN A 287 -27.21 -6.36 -1.78
C ASN A 287 -28.74 -6.54 -1.88
N ALA A 288 -29.37 -5.76 -2.77
CA ALA A 288 -30.82 -5.85 -3.01
C ALA A 288 -31.23 -7.08 -3.85
N GLN A 289 -30.37 -7.53 -4.75
CA GLN A 289 -30.65 -8.63 -5.67
C GLN A 289 -30.24 -10.00 -5.12
N MET A 290 -29.27 -10.05 -4.19
CA MET A 290 -28.67 -11.30 -3.72
C MET A 290 -29.70 -12.25 -3.09
N LYS A 291 -29.87 -13.42 -3.71
CA LYS A 291 -30.71 -14.53 -3.23
C LYS A 291 -29.92 -15.82 -3.38
N ALA A 292 -29.65 -16.50 -2.27
CA ALA A 292 -28.97 -17.78 -2.26
C ALA A 292 -29.41 -18.55 -1.03
N ASP A 293 -30.32 -19.52 -1.22
CA ASP A 293 -30.92 -20.29 -0.13
C ASP A 293 -29.87 -21.14 0.60
N GLU A 294 -28.88 -21.69 -0.12
CA GLU A 294 -27.77 -22.46 0.43
C GLU A 294 -26.84 -21.61 1.33
N LEU A 295 -26.88 -20.31 1.17
CA LEU A 295 -26.07 -19.35 1.97
C LEU A 295 -26.92 -18.53 2.93
N SER A 296 -28.13 -18.97 3.25
CA SER A 296 -29.07 -18.29 4.15
C SER A 296 -28.46 -17.95 5.51
N ILE A 297 -27.54 -18.76 6.01
CA ILE A 297 -26.77 -18.48 7.23
C ILE A 297 -25.97 -17.17 7.17
N LEU A 298 -25.55 -16.74 5.98
CA LEU A 298 -24.81 -15.49 5.76
C LEU A 298 -25.76 -14.32 5.47
N THR A 299 -26.87 -14.58 4.75
CA THR A 299 -27.79 -13.54 4.29
C THR A 299 -28.86 -13.14 5.32
N LYS A 300 -29.14 -14.00 6.33
CA LYS A 300 -30.09 -13.68 7.40
C LYS A 300 -29.68 -12.52 8.31
N TYR A 301 -28.41 -12.17 8.35
CA TYR A 301 -27.91 -11.05 9.14
C TYR A 301 -27.55 -9.88 8.23
N GLY A 302 -28.29 -8.78 8.27
CA GLY A 302 -28.12 -7.65 7.35
C GLY A 302 -26.69 -7.09 7.26
N ILE A 303 -25.98 -7.00 8.39
CA ILE A 303 -24.57 -6.55 8.38
C ILE A 303 -23.63 -7.53 7.67
N VAL A 304 -23.89 -8.83 7.75
CA VAL A 304 -23.10 -9.87 7.07
C VAL A 304 -23.40 -9.83 5.58
N GLN A 305 -24.68 -9.76 5.24
CA GLN A 305 -25.15 -9.65 3.85
C GLN A 305 -24.55 -8.44 3.15
N GLU A 306 -24.60 -7.24 3.76
CA GLU A 306 -24.03 -6.02 3.21
C GLU A 306 -22.51 -6.15 2.93
N ARG A 307 -21.75 -6.72 3.87
CA ARG A 307 -20.30 -6.90 3.71
C ARG A 307 -19.97 -7.88 2.61
N ILE A 308 -20.69 -9.00 2.53
CA ILE A 308 -20.51 -9.99 1.45
C ILE A 308 -20.87 -9.37 0.11
N ALA A 309 -22.00 -8.67 0.03
CA ALA A 309 -22.44 -7.97 -1.18
C ALA A 309 -21.37 -6.96 -1.67
N ALA A 310 -20.76 -6.22 -0.75
CA ALA A 310 -19.70 -5.27 -1.10
C ALA A 310 -18.47 -5.96 -1.71
N LEU A 311 -17.95 -7.00 -1.05
CA LEU A 311 -16.78 -7.75 -1.52
C LEU A 311 -17.06 -8.48 -2.84
N MET A 312 -18.24 -9.04 -3.01
CA MET A 312 -18.63 -9.73 -4.23
C MET A 312 -18.79 -8.77 -5.41
N THR A 313 -19.43 -7.62 -5.20
CA THR A 313 -19.58 -6.60 -6.24
C THR A 313 -18.21 -6.15 -6.75
N ASP A 314 -17.29 -5.81 -5.86
CA ASP A 314 -15.97 -5.34 -6.24
C ASP A 314 -15.11 -6.46 -6.87
N SER A 315 -15.31 -7.71 -6.47
CA SER A 315 -14.68 -8.86 -7.12
C SER A 315 -15.22 -9.08 -8.55
N VAL A 316 -16.53 -8.92 -8.77
CA VAL A 316 -17.14 -9.01 -10.10
C VAL A 316 -16.63 -7.88 -10.99
N ARG A 317 -16.58 -6.64 -10.50
CA ARG A 317 -16.01 -5.49 -11.21
C ARG A 317 -14.57 -5.76 -11.65
N ALA A 318 -13.74 -6.29 -10.73
CA ALA A 318 -12.35 -6.64 -11.02
C ALA A 318 -12.22 -7.72 -12.10
N ASN A 319 -13.03 -8.78 -12.05
CA ASN A 319 -13.04 -9.85 -13.05
C ASN A 319 -13.56 -9.34 -14.41
N LEU A 320 -14.59 -8.50 -14.44
CA LEU A 320 -15.09 -7.89 -15.69
C LEU A 320 -14.02 -6.99 -16.34
N LEU A 321 -13.23 -6.27 -15.57
CA LEU A 321 -12.08 -5.53 -16.08
C LEU A 321 -11.02 -6.47 -16.66
N GLU A 322 -10.79 -7.64 -16.07
CA GLU A 322 -9.88 -8.66 -16.66
C GLU A 322 -10.44 -9.20 -17.99
N CYS A 323 -11.74 -9.46 -18.07
CA CYS A 323 -12.41 -9.83 -19.35
C CYS A 323 -12.19 -8.78 -20.43
N ALA A 324 -12.23 -7.49 -20.06
CA ALA A 324 -11.99 -6.36 -20.96
C ALA A 324 -10.49 -6.10 -21.26
N GLY A 325 -9.58 -6.93 -20.74
CA GLY A 325 -8.13 -6.88 -21.05
C GLY A 325 -7.32 -5.97 -20.12
N TYR A 326 -7.73 -5.86 -18.86
CA TYR A 326 -6.96 -5.15 -17.84
C TYR A 326 -6.33 -6.13 -16.84
N LYS A 327 -5.10 -5.88 -16.44
CA LYS A 327 -4.51 -6.50 -15.26
C LYS A 327 -5.06 -5.78 -14.04
N THR A 328 -5.83 -6.47 -13.22
CA THR A 328 -6.58 -5.90 -12.11
C THR A 328 -6.02 -6.34 -10.75
N GLN A 329 -6.08 -5.46 -9.78
CA GLN A 329 -5.72 -5.72 -8.38
C GLN A 329 -6.72 -5.01 -7.46
N LEU A 330 -7.13 -5.72 -6.41
CA LEU A 330 -7.87 -5.16 -5.29
C LEU A 330 -6.86 -4.84 -4.19
N LEU A 331 -6.77 -3.59 -3.79
CA LEU A 331 -5.78 -3.09 -2.85
C LEU A 331 -6.46 -2.43 -1.66
N GLU A 332 -5.90 -2.61 -0.49
CA GLU A 332 -6.32 -1.85 0.68
C GLU A 332 -5.79 -0.41 0.55
N PHE A 333 -6.73 0.55 0.55
CA PHE A 333 -6.46 1.96 0.36
C PHE A 333 -6.45 2.74 1.67
N ILE A 334 -7.41 2.43 2.55
CA ILE A 334 -7.58 3.02 3.87
C ILE A 334 -7.55 1.89 4.88
N ASP A 335 -7.00 2.13 6.08
CA ASP A 335 -7.06 1.16 7.17
C ASP A 335 -8.51 0.86 7.54
N ILE A 336 -8.85 -0.42 7.72
CA ILE A 336 -10.18 -0.89 8.06
C ILE A 336 -10.74 -0.26 9.36
N SER A 337 -9.85 0.16 10.26
CA SER A 337 -10.23 0.88 11.48
C SER A 337 -10.87 2.24 11.22
N HIS A 338 -10.62 2.83 10.04
CA HIS A 338 -11.19 4.11 9.62
C HIS A 338 -12.44 3.95 8.77
N SER A 339 -12.52 2.90 7.96
CA SER A 339 -13.67 2.62 7.10
C SER A 339 -13.68 1.17 6.64
N PRO A 340 -14.84 0.46 6.71
CA PRO A 340 -14.99 -0.85 6.10
C PRO A 340 -15.03 -0.80 4.55
N LYS A 341 -15.22 0.38 3.97
CA LYS A 341 -15.21 0.66 2.51
C LYS A 341 -13.80 1.11 2.11
N ASN A 342 -12.87 0.19 2.14
CA ASN A 342 -11.43 0.47 2.05
C ASN A 342 -10.73 -0.15 0.84
N ILE A 343 -11.49 -0.73 -0.10
CA ILE A 343 -10.94 -1.38 -1.29
C ILE A 343 -10.77 -0.38 -2.43
N LEU A 344 -9.60 -0.37 -3.04
CA LEU A 344 -9.31 0.30 -4.29
C LEU A 344 -9.12 -0.74 -5.39
N ILE A 345 -9.85 -0.59 -6.48
CA ILE A 345 -9.67 -1.34 -7.72
C ILE A 345 -8.65 -0.60 -8.56
N ARG A 346 -7.47 -1.20 -8.76
CA ARG A 346 -6.44 -0.74 -9.69
C ARG A 346 -6.45 -1.62 -10.92
N ALA A 347 -6.66 -1.06 -12.09
CA ALA A 347 -6.63 -1.78 -13.34
C ALA A 347 -5.75 -1.08 -14.37
N SER A 348 -4.86 -1.82 -15.02
CA SER A 348 -3.96 -1.32 -16.04
C SER A 348 -4.13 -2.12 -17.31
N LYS A 349 -4.29 -1.45 -18.46
CA LYS A 349 -4.42 -2.11 -19.76
C LYS A 349 -3.22 -3.01 -20.00
N SER A 350 -3.48 -4.26 -20.35
CA SER A 350 -2.44 -5.28 -20.47
C SER A 350 -2.81 -6.31 -21.53
N ASN A 351 -1.83 -7.03 -22.00
CA ASN A 351 -2.07 -8.13 -22.93
C ASN A 351 -2.48 -9.40 -22.16
N ILE A 352 -3.75 -9.44 -21.74
CA ILE A 352 -4.32 -10.60 -21.03
C ILE A 352 -4.65 -11.69 -22.06
N SER A 353 -4.19 -12.93 -21.82
CA SER A 353 -4.46 -14.05 -22.71
C SER A 353 -5.97 -14.34 -22.84
N LYS A 354 -6.37 -14.87 -23.99
CA LYS A 354 -7.78 -15.22 -24.25
C LYS A 354 -8.31 -16.20 -23.21
N GLU A 355 -7.53 -17.21 -22.87
CA GLU A 355 -7.88 -18.22 -21.86
C GLU A 355 -8.16 -17.58 -20.48
N LYS A 356 -7.33 -16.61 -20.09
CA LYS A 356 -7.55 -15.92 -18.81
C LYS A 356 -8.82 -15.07 -18.84
N ARG A 357 -9.13 -14.38 -19.95
CA ARG A 357 -10.36 -13.61 -20.09
C ARG A 357 -11.60 -14.52 -20.04
N GLU A 358 -11.57 -15.65 -20.76
CA GLU A 358 -12.65 -16.66 -20.77
C GLU A 358 -12.85 -17.26 -19.39
N LYS A 359 -11.75 -17.55 -18.66
CA LYS A 359 -11.82 -18.04 -17.28
C LYS A 359 -12.49 -17.02 -16.37
N SER A 360 -12.07 -15.74 -16.40
CA SER A 360 -12.68 -14.68 -15.59
C SER A 360 -14.16 -14.50 -15.93
N LEU A 361 -14.55 -14.58 -17.20
CA LEU A 361 -15.95 -14.50 -17.62
C LEU A 361 -16.78 -15.68 -17.09
N LYS A 362 -16.22 -16.89 -17.13
CA LYS A 362 -16.86 -18.08 -16.58
C LYS A 362 -17.08 -17.95 -15.06
N GLU A 363 -16.09 -17.44 -14.34
CA GLU A 363 -16.18 -17.20 -12.88
C GLU A 363 -17.27 -16.17 -12.56
N VAL A 364 -17.38 -15.09 -13.34
CA VAL A 364 -18.47 -14.10 -13.20
C VAL A 364 -19.84 -14.73 -13.48
N ASN A 365 -19.99 -15.49 -14.59
CA ASN A 365 -21.26 -16.15 -14.92
C ASN A 365 -21.70 -17.11 -13.82
N ASN A 366 -20.80 -17.96 -13.31
CA ASN A 366 -21.09 -18.87 -12.21
C ASN A 366 -21.62 -18.13 -10.97
N LEU A 367 -21.02 -16.99 -10.64
CA LEU A 367 -21.45 -16.20 -9.50
C LEU A 367 -22.82 -15.54 -9.73
N ILE A 368 -23.06 -15.02 -10.94
CA ILE A 368 -24.36 -14.49 -11.35
C ILE A 368 -25.47 -15.55 -11.22
N GLU A 369 -25.21 -16.76 -11.69
CA GLU A 369 -26.16 -17.89 -11.60
C GLU A 369 -26.39 -18.31 -10.14
N THR A 370 -25.31 -18.46 -9.36
CA THR A 370 -25.41 -18.90 -7.95
C THR A 370 -26.22 -17.95 -7.08
N PHE A 371 -26.06 -16.65 -7.27
CA PHE A 371 -26.71 -15.62 -6.45
C PHE A 371 -27.92 -14.98 -7.12
N ASN A 372 -28.27 -15.41 -8.33
CA ASN A 372 -29.38 -14.90 -9.12
C ASN A 372 -29.38 -13.36 -9.22
N PHE A 373 -28.22 -12.77 -9.56
CA PHE A 373 -28.11 -11.32 -9.68
C PHE A 373 -27.62 -10.91 -11.07
N ASN A 374 -27.87 -9.65 -11.43
CA ASN A 374 -27.59 -9.14 -12.77
C ASN A 374 -26.85 -7.79 -12.70
N PRO A 375 -25.49 -7.80 -12.61
CA PRO A 375 -24.70 -6.60 -12.40
C PRO A 375 -24.82 -5.60 -13.54
N THR A 376 -24.95 -4.32 -13.23
CA THR A 376 -25.05 -3.26 -14.24
C THR A 376 -23.83 -3.23 -15.16
N LEU A 377 -22.60 -3.34 -14.64
CA LEU A 377 -21.40 -3.39 -15.47
C LEU A 377 -21.40 -4.54 -16.47
N PHE A 378 -21.83 -5.73 -16.04
CA PHE A 378 -21.92 -6.91 -16.90
C PHE A 378 -22.92 -6.69 -18.07
N LYS A 379 -24.12 -6.13 -17.77
CA LYS A 379 -25.11 -5.76 -18.78
C LYS A 379 -24.56 -4.79 -19.82
N LEU A 380 -23.92 -3.73 -19.35
CA LEU A 380 -23.36 -2.69 -20.21
C LEU A 380 -22.28 -3.26 -21.15
N LEU A 381 -21.36 -4.06 -20.61
CA LEU A 381 -20.29 -4.66 -21.40
C LEU A 381 -20.79 -5.68 -22.42
N LYS A 382 -21.76 -6.50 -22.05
CA LYS A 382 -22.40 -7.45 -22.98
C LYS A 382 -23.17 -6.77 -24.10
N ASN A 383 -23.94 -5.75 -23.81
CA ASN A 383 -24.72 -5.02 -24.79
C ASN A 383 -23.86 -4.38 -25.90
N ASP A 384 -22.65 -3.94 -25.54
CA ASP A 384 -21.69 -3.33 -26.47
C ASP A 384 -20.63 -4.34 -27.01
N ASN A 385 -20.78 -5.65 -26.74
CA ASN A 385 -19.84 -6.73 -27.14
C ASN A 385 -18.39 -6.45 -26.73
N LEU A 386 -18.20 -5.92 -25.51
CA LEU A 386 -16.88 -5.62 -24.94
C LEU A 386 -16.27 -6.79 -24.13
N ILE A 387 -17.11 -7.79 -23.83
CA ILE A 387 -16.75 -9.07 -23.19
C ILE A 387 -17.49 -10.23 -23.80
#